data_3ae2ebd8ed9cca14a6a59fd3dd59c276
#
_entry.id   3ae2ebd8ed9cca14a6a59fd3dd59c276
#
_cell.length_a   1.000
_cell.length_b   1.000
_cell.length_c   1.000
_cell.angle_alpha   90.00
_cell.angle_beta   90.00
_cell.angle_gamma   90.00
#
_symmetry.space_group_name_H-M   'P 1'
#
loop_
_entity.id
_entity.type
_entity.pdbx_description
1 polymer ?
#
loop_
_entity_poly.entity_id
_entity_poly.type
_entity_poly.pdbx_seq_one_letter_code
_entity_poly.pdbx_strand_id
1 'polypeptide(L)' 'MNKDINSLKIRLKELDREIQMVEKQLPAHSVKPPIMTQLFELEDERDAIFKELERLKRPDAG' A
#
# COMPACT_ATOMS: atom_id res chain seq x y z
N MET A 1 0.56 18.99 7.69
CA MET A 1 0.10 18.31 6.52
C MET A 1 -1.11 17.47 6.83
N ASN A 2 -2.17 17.71 6.11
CA ASN A 2 -3.41 17.02 6.41
C ASN A 2 -3.49 15.71 5.67
N LYS A 3 -3.62 14.65 6.42
CA LYS A 3 -3.92 13.35 5.84
C LYS A 3 -5.41 13.25 5.69
N ASP A 4 -5.92 13.78 4.61
CA ASP A 4 -7.34 13.64 4.37
C ASP A 4 -7.59 12.38 3.53
N ILE A 5 -8.88 12.07 3.37
CA ILE A 5 -9.28 10.85 2.69
C ILE A 5 -8.80 10.86 1.24
N ASN A 6 -8.86 12.02 0.60
CA ASN A 6 -8.45 12.11 -0.80
C ASN A 6 -6.97 11.82 -0.97
N SER A 7 -6.14 12.40 -0.11
CA SER A 7 -4.71 12.17 -0.17
C SER A 7 -4.39 10.70 0.04
N LEU A 8 -5.05 10.08 1.00
CA LEU A 8 -4.82 8.67 1.28
C LEU A 8 -5.25 7.80 0.11
N LYS A 9 -6.36 8.13 -0.53
CA LYS A 9 -6.82 7.37 -1.69
C LYS A 9 -5.84 7.49 -2.86
N ILE A 10 -5.30 8.68 -3.07
CA ILE A 10 -4.32 8.88 -4.13
C ILE A 10 -3.08 8.04 -3.83
N ARG A 11 -2.60 8.11 -2.59
CA ARG A 11 -1.43 7.32 -2.21
C ARG A 11 -1.70 5.83 -2.35
N LEU A 12 -2.90 5.40 -2.00
CA LEU A 12 -3.27 3.99 -2.12
C LEU A 12 -3.22 3.53 -3.57
N LYS A 13 -3.71 4.36 -4.48
CA LYS A 13 -3.63 4.02 -5.91
C LYS A 13 -2.19 3.90 -6.38
N GLU A 14 -1.33 4.80 -5.92
CA GLU A 14 0.08 4.75 -6.29
C GLU A 14 0.74 3.49 -5.78
N LEU A 15 0.46 3.15 -4.53
CA LEU A 15 1.02 1.93 -3.94
C LEU A 15 0.53 0.69 -4.67
N ASP A 16 -0.75 0.65 -4.99
CA ASP A 16 -1.32 -0.48 -5.69
C ASP A 16 -0.65 -0.67 -7.05
N ARG A 17 -0.42 0.43 -7.75
CA ARG A 17 0.27 0.37 -9.03
C ARG A 17 1.71 -0.11 -8.87
N GLU A 18 2.41 0.40 -7.86
CA GLU A 18 3.78 -0.02 -7.63
C GLU A 18 3.86 -1.48 -7.26
N ILE A 19 2.93 -1.96 -6.46
CA ILE A 19 2.89 -3.36 -6.10
C ILE A 19 2.70 -4.22 -7.34
N GLN A 20 1.78 -3.83 -8.22
CA GLN A 20 1.55 -4.57 -9.43
C GLN A 20 2.79 -4.59 -10.33
N MET A 21 3.49 -3.47 -10.40
CA MET A 21 4.70 -3.40 -11.20
C MET A 21 5.79 -4.33 -10.65
N VAL A 22 5.94 -4.34 -9.34
CA VAL A 22 6.93 -5.23 -8.71
C VAL A 22 6.55 -6.67 -8.95
N GLU A 23 5.27 -7.00 -8.80
CA GLU A 23 4.82 -8.37 -9.03
C GLU A 23 5.07 -8.83 -10.46
N LYS A 24 4.89 -7.94 -11.41
CA LYS A 24 5.15 -8.27 -12.80
C LYS A 24 6.63 -8.51 -13.09
N GLN A 25 7.49 -7.92 -12.29
CA GLN A 25 8.93 -8.10 -12.45
C GLN A 25 9.44 -9.36 -11.79
N LEU A 26 8.64 -10.01 -10.98
CA LEU A 26 9.05 -11.23 -10.31
C LEU A 26 9.22 -12.36 -11.31
N PRO A 27 10.39 -12.99 -11.37
CA PRO A 27 10.57 -14.16 -12.23
C PRO A 27 9.70 -15.31 -11.74
N ALA A 28 9.32 -16.16 -12.68
CA ALA A 28 8.44 -17.27 -12.33
C ALA A 28 9.07 -18.24 -11.34
N HIS A 29 10.39 -18.33 -11.36
CA HIS A 29 11.06 -19.40 -10.61
C HIS A 29 12.06 -18.92 -9.58
N SER A 30 12.36 -17.65 -9.53
CA SER A 30 13.30 -17.17 -8.54
C SER A 30 12.91 -15.79 -8.11
N VAL A 31 12.74 -15.63 -6.80
CA VAL A 31 12.39 -14.36 -6.21
C VAL A 31 13.61 -13.86 -5.46
N LYS A 32 14.14 -12.75 -5.87
CA LYS A 32 15.31 -12.19 -5.21
C LYS A 32 14.88 -11.50 -3.90
N PRO A 33 15.64 -11.70 -2.82
CA PRO A 33 15.29 -11.09 -1.54
C PRO A 33 15.05 -9.60 -1.57
N PRO A 34 15.84 -8.80 -2.32
CA PRO A 34 15.56 -7.36 -2.37
C PRO A 34 14.19 -7.03 -2.94
N ILE A 35 13.72 -7.81 -3.91
CA ILE A 35 12.40 -7.57 -4.50
C ILE A 35 11.32 -7.93 -3.50
N MET A 36 11.50 -9.01 -2.76
CA MET A 36 10.53 -9.39 -1.73
C MET A 36 10.45 -8.33 -0.64
N THR A 37 11.59 -7.81 -0.21
CA THR A 37 11.60 -6.76 0.81
C THR A 37 10.84 -5.53 0.31
N GLN A 38 11.07 -5.15 -0.93
CA GLN A 38 10.39 -4.01 -1.51
C GLN A 38 8.88 -4.23 -1.54
N LEU A 39 8.47 -5.42 -1.95
CA LEU A 39 7.05 -5.76 -2.01
C LEU A 39 6.42 -5.70 -0.62
N PHE A 40 7.09 -6.26 0.38
CA PHE A 40 6.57 -6.24 1.74
C PHE A 40 6.42 -4.81 2.26
N GLU A 41 7.38 -3.96 1.97
CA GLU A 41 7.31 -2.57 2.40
C GLU A 41 6.12 -1.86 1.77
N LEU A 42 5.89 -2.10 0.49
CA LEU A 42 4.75 -1.50 -0.20
C LEU A 42 3.42 -2.01 0.36
N GLU A 43 3.36 -3.31 0.62
CA GLU A 43 2.15 -3.90 1.19
C GLU A 43 1.89 -3.39 2.60
N ASP A 44 2.94 -3.22 3.39
CA ASP A 44 2.80 -2.68 4.74
C ASP A 44 2.26 -1.27 4.70
N GLU A 45 2.79 -0.46 3.80
CA GLU A 45 2.33 0.92 3.66
C GLU A 45 0.87 0.95 3.20
N ARG A 46 0.52 0.08 2.27
CA ARG A 46 -0.85 0.00 1.80
C ARG A 46 -1.80 -0.38 2.93
N ASP A 47 -1.39 -1.34 3.74
CA ASP A 47 -2.21 -1.79 4.86
C ASP A 47 -2.39 -0.67 5.88
N ALA A 48 -1.33 0.09 6.15
CA ALA A 48 -1.42 1.22 7.06
C ALA A 48 -2.40 2.27 6.54
N ILE A 49 -2.41 2.49 5.23
CA ILE A 49 -3.33 3.45 4.64
C ILE A 49 -4.76 2.95 4.72
N PHE A 50 -4.98 1.66 4.51
CA PHE A 50 -6.32 1.08 4.66
C PHE A 50 -6.84 1.29 6.08
N LYS A 51 -6.01 1.04 7.07
CA LYS A 51 -6.41 1.23 8.46
C LYS A 51 -6.73 2.69 8.75
N GLU A 52 -5.93 3.59 8.20
CA GLU A 52 -6.18 5.02 8.40
C GLU A 52 -7.49 5.43 7.73
N LEU A 53 -7.74 4.93 6.53
CA LEU A 53 -8.98 5.23 5.82
C LEU A 53 -10.19 4.73 6.59
N GLU A 54 -10.10 3.52 7.12
CA GLU A 54 -11.21 2.98 7.91
C GLU A 54 -11.48 3.83 9.13
N ARG A 55 -10.42 4.28 9.79
CA ARG A 55 -10.57 5.12 10.95
C ARG A 55 -11.23 6.44 10.61
N LEU A 56 -10.87 7.02 9.47
CA LEU A 56 -11.44 8.28 9.03
C LEU A 56 -12.88 8.14 8.55
N LYS A 57 -13.22 6.98 8.00
CA LYS A 57 -14.58 6.73 7.52
C LYS A 57 -15.54 6.44 8.67
N ARG A 58 -15.04 6.10 9.84
CA ARG A 58 -15.88 5.86 11.00
C ARG A 58 -15.82 7.07 11.91
N PRO A 59 -16.72 8.02 11.72
CA PRO A 59 -16.71 9.21 12.56
C PRO A 59 -17.01 8.89 14.00
N ASP A 60 -17.68 7.80 14.22
CA ASP A 60 -18.03 7.38 15.57
C ASP A 60 -17.27 6.11 15.89
N ALA A 61 -16.09 6.28 16.40
CA ALA A 61 -15.24 5.15 16.74
C ALA A 61 -15.64 4.48 18.05
N GLY A 62 -16.58 5.05 18.71
CA GLY A 62 -16.95 4.58 20.01
C GLY A 62 -17.79 3.39 20.05
#